data_380310ffe2ef55838486450e207911cc
#
_entry.id   380310ffe2ef55838486450e207911cc
#
_cell.length_a   1.000
_cell.length_b   1.000
_cell.length_c   1.000
_cell.angle_alpha   90.00
_cell.angle_beta   90.00
_cell.angle_gamma   90.00
#
_symmetry.space_group_name_H-M   'P 1'
#
loop_
_entity.id
_entity.type
_entity.pdbx_description
1 polymer ?
#
loop_
_entity_poly.entity_id
_entity_poly.type
_entity_poly.pdbx_seq_one_letter_code
_entity_poly.pdbx_strand_id
1 'polypeptide(L)'
;MARKIITAIDVGSSKITTVITSVEDNQQPTVIGVCSYPSKGIKKGVVVNIDDATAAISESVTAAERMAGVTVSDVYVSINGEQVTSLNNKGVVAVAGSEITIDDTYRAIENARTLSLPDNLNPIHIIPREFVVDNQGGIKYPIGMSGGRLEVETHIITAPNSYWQNIKKCVDQIGSNVYDVIFTGWASSLSVLTETEKELGVTLLDIGSGTTSICIFQEGAIIYSSCIPLGGNSITSDIAIGLQVSLEEAEKIKVNMSDLLDNKYSESKGRDLDSTPALLRKEDEPKKKSKGPEIDLNVIGVDKRVSKDMLQKIVEARCEEIFEMVKENVTKSGYEVAMPAGIVLTGGSSLLKDLTKLTQNIFGVAARVGYPSGLTGMVEEISDPSYATVQGLIKHALDDDVEISSSGDNGSANIGGFFNKVIEWFKSLLP
;
A
#
# COMPACT_ATOMS: atom_id res chain seq x y z
N MET A 1 -31.09 2.13 13.53
CA MET A 1 -29.67 1.79 13.53
C MET A 1 -28.94 2.89 12.80
N ALA A 2 -27.94 3.50 13.38
CA ALA A 2 -27.18 4.57 12.74
C ALA A 2 -26.27 3.93 11.69
N ARG A 3 -26.43 4.33 10.44
CA ARG A 3 -25.56 3.96 9.33
C ARG A 3 -24.31 4.83 9.42
N LYS A 4 -23.16 4.26 9.67
CA LYS A 4 -21.90 4.98 9.69
C LYS A 4 -21.27 5.00 8.30
N ILE A 5 -20.76 6.16 7.91
CA ILE A 5 -20.03 6.33 6.65
C ILE A 5 -18.56 6.49 6.96
N ILE A 6 -17.72 5.70 6.31
CA ILE A 6 -16.27 5.81 6.36
C ILE A 6 -15.77 6.14 4.95
N THR A 7 -14.95 7.16 4.84
CA THR A 7 -14.35 7.58 3.57
C THR A 7 -12.83 7.48 3.64
N ALA A 8 -12.25 6.78 2.68
CA ALA A 8 -10.82 6.65 2.51
C ALA A 8 -10.34 7.24 1.18
N ILE A 9 -9.22 7.96 1.21
CA ILE A 9 -8.58 8.55 0.04
C ILE A 9 -7.14 8.03 -0.05
N ASP A 10 -6.85 7.25 -1.08
CA ASP A 10 -5.47 6.89 -1.43
C ASP A 10 -4.89 7.93 -2.38
N VAL A 11 -3.87 8.66 -1.91
CA VAL A 11 -3.21 9.76 -2.65
C VAL A 11 -1.99 9.20 -3.38
N GLY A 12 -2.25 8.49 -4.48
CA GLY A 12 -1.21 7.85 -5.28
C GLY A 12 -0.56 8.77 -6.31
N SER A 13 0.61 8.37 -6.83
CA SER A 13 1.36 9.14 -7.85
C SER A 13 0.81 8.98 -9.28
N SER A 14 -0.03 7.97 -9.55
CA SER A 14 -0.68 7.75 -10.86
C SER A 14 -2.17 8.03 -10.80
N LYS A 15 -2.84 7.62 -9.75
CA LYS A 15 -4.26 7.83 -9.52
C LYS A 15 -4.52 8.23 -8.06
N ILE A 16 -5.56 9.01 -7.84
CA ILE A 16 -6.17 9.25 -6.55
C ILE A 16 -7.41 8.40 -6.49
N THR A 17 -7.56 7.60 -5.45
CA THR A 17 -8.70 6.69 -5.30
C THR A 17 -9.47 7.03 -4.04
N THR A 18 -10.75 7.35 -4.20
CA THR A 18 -11.68 7.55 -3.09
C THR A 18 -12.63 6.38 -3.00
N VAL A 19 -12.76 5.81 -1.81
CA VAL A 19 -13.73 4.76 -1.50
C VAL A 19 -14.59 5.21 -0.33
N ILE A 20 -15.91 5.13 -0.49
CA ILE A 20 -16.90 5.42 0.53
C ILE A 20 -17.60 4.12 0.90
N THR A 21 -17.59 3.79 2.19
CA THR A 21 -18.24 2.60 2.72
C THR A 21 -19.33 2.95 3.70
N SER A 22 -20.32 2.08 3.76
CA SER A 22 -21.36 2.08 4.78
C SER A 22 -21.14 0.92 5.72
N VAL A 23 -21.17 1.19 7.00
CA VAL A 23 -21.01 0.20 8.08
C VAL A 23 -22.30 0.16 8.88
N GLU A 24 -22.86 -1.03 9.03
CA GLU A 24 -23.99 -1.32 9.91
C GLU A 24 -23.50 -2.21 11.07
N ASP A 25 -24.16 -2.11 12.22
CA ASP A 25 -23.75 -2.88 13.41
C ASP A 25 -23.57 -4.38 13.10
N ASN A 26 -22.40 -4.93 13.41
CA ASN A 26 -22.01 -6.33 13.22
C ASN A 26 -22.01 -6.82 11.76
N GLN A 27 -21.93 -5.94 10.76
CA GLN A 27 -21.82 -6.31 9.35
C GLN A 27 -20.45 -5.91 8.77
N GLN A 28 -20.04 -6.62 7.72
CA GLN A 28 -18.86 -6.20 6.94
C GLN A 28 -19.15 -4.87 6.23
N PRO A 29 -18.16 -3.96 6.14
CA PRO A 29 -18.32 -2.68 5.47
C PRO A 29 -18.68 -2.89 4.00
N THR A 30 -19.71 -2.15 3.56
CA THR A 30 -20.23 -2.22 2.20
C THR A 30 -19.78 -1.00 1.41
N VAL A 31 -19.09 -1.21 0.30
CA VAL A 31 -18.68 -0.14 -0.62
C VAL A 31 -19.91 0.40 -1.35
N ILE A 32 -20.16 1.69 -1.20
CA ILE A 32 -21.30 2.41 -1.79
C ILE A 32 -20.89 3.49 -2.78
N GLY A 33 -19.62 3.87 -2.80
CA GLY A 33 -19.06 4.81 -3.77
C GLY A 33 -17.57 4.56 -3.98
N VAL A 34 -17.14 4.60 -5.23
CA VAL A 34 -15.72 4.46 -5.62
C VAL A 34 -15.42 5.35 -6.80
N CYS A 35 -14.27 6.01 -6.75
CA CYS A 35 -13.73 6.71 -7.91
C CYS A 35 -12.20 6.64 -7.91
N SER A 36 -11.63 6.35 -9.06
CA SER A 36 -10.21 6.51 -9.34
C SER A 36 -10.03 7.61 -10.38
N TYR A 37 -9.33 8.68 -10.00
CA TYR A 37 -9.08 9.83 -10.86
C TYR A 37 -7.57 9.97 -11.15
N PRO A 38 -7.15 10.34 -12.39
CA PRO A 38 -5.74 10.53 -12.70
C PRO A 38 -5.08 11.54 -11.76
N SER A 39 -3.95 11.14 -11.17
CA SER A 39 -3.24 12.00 -10.23
C SER A 39 -2.51 13.13 -10.93
N LYS A 40 -2.62 14.32 -10.37
CA LYS A 40 -1.82 15.50 -10.75
C LYS A 40 -1.28 16.13 -9.47
N GLY A 41 -0.14 16.82 -9.57
CA GLY A 41 0.49 17.47 -8.42
C GLY A 41 1.10 16.54 -7.38
N ILE A 42 1.11 15.20 -7.62
CA ILE A 42 1.72 14.20 -6.75
C ILE A 42 2.89 13.54 -7.48
N LYS A 43 4.06 13.48 -6.87
CA LYS A 43 5.23 12.81 -7.42
C LYS A 43 5.94 12.01 -6.35
N LYS A 44 6.21 10.73 -6.63
CA LYS A 44 6.87 9.80 -5.68
C LYS A 44 6.21 9.81 -4.30
N GLY A 45 4.87 9.79 -4.28
CA GLY A 45 4.07 9.76 -3.05
C GLY A 45 3.94 11.10 -2.31
N VAL A 46 4.52 12.20 -2.83
CA VAL A 46 4.55 13.50 -2.15
C VAL A 46 3.84 14.57 -2.99
N VAL A 47 3.08 15.45 -2.33
CA VAL A 47 2.46 16.62 -2.96
C VAL A 47 3.57 17.60 -3.39
N VAL A 48 3.68 17.84 -4.69
CA VAL A 48 4.63 18.79 -5.29
C VAL A 48 3.95 20.03 -5.86
N ASN A 49 2.64 19.97 -6.10
CA ASN A 49 1.80 21.11 -6.48
C ASN A 49 0.45 20.96 -5.77
N ILE A 50 0.16 21.90 -4.87
CA ILE A 50 -1.06 21.87 -4.04
C ILE A 50 -2.31 22.04 -4.88
N ASP A 51 -2.33 23.00 -5.80
CA ASP A 51 -3.52 23.31 -6.59
C ASP A 51 -3.93 22.14 -7.51
N ASP A 52 -2.95 21.53 -8.20
CA ASP A 52 -3.19 20.35 -9.03
C ASP A 52 -3.64 19.14 -8.19
N ALA A 53 -3.01 18.93 -7.02
CA ALA A 53 -3.37 17.85 -6.11
C ALA A 53 -4.78 18.03 -5.55
N THR A 54 -5.12 19.26 -5.10
CA THR A 54 -6.45 19.60 -4.62
C THR A 54 -7.51 19.36 -5.68
N ALA A 55 -7.27 19.81 -6.93
CA ALA A 55 -8.21 19.59 -8.02
C ALA A 55 -8.44 18.08 -8.29
N ALA A 56 -7.38 17.30 -8.32
CA ALA A 56 -7.48 15.85 -8.55
C ALA A 56 -8.18 15.10 -7.39
N ILE A 57 -7.91 15.49 -6.13
CA ILE A 57 -8.61 14.96 -4.95
C ILE A 57 -10.11 15.34 -5.00
N SER A 58 -10.42 16.61 -5.31
CA SER A 58 -11.79 17.10 -5.43
C SER A 58 -12.61 16.30 -6.46
N GLU A 59 -12.06 16.07 -7.64
CA GLU A 59 -12.72 15.28 -8.69
C GLU A 59 -12.97 13.82 -8.24
N SER A 60 -12.00 13.20 -7.57
CA SER A 60 -12.15 11.83 -7.04
C SER A 60 -13.23 11.75 -5.96
N VAL A 61 -13.22 12.68 -4.99
CA VAL A 61 -14.21 12.75 -3.90
C VAL A 61 -15.59 13.03 -4.45
N THR A 62 -15.76 14.07 -5.28
CA THR A 62 -17.06 14.46 -5.84
C THR A 62 -17.70 13.35 -6.65
N ALA A 63 -16.90 12.58 -7.42
CA ALA A 63 -17.43 11.45 -8.19
C ALA A 63 -17.86 10.31 -7.28
N ALA A 64 -17.09 9.99 -6.22
CA ALA A 64 -17.45 8.98 -5.24
C ALA A 64 -18.70 9.36 -4.42
N GLU A 65 -18.82 10.63 -3.99
CA GLU A 65 -20.01 11.19 -3.31
C GLU A 65 -21.27 11.04 -4.18
N ARG A 66 -21.16 11.40 -5.46
CA ARG A 66 -22.28 11.28 -6.40
C ARG A 66 -22.76 9.84 -6.54
N MET A 67 -21.85 8.87 -6.54
CA MET A 67 -22.16 7.45 -6.59
C MET A 67 -22.81 6.98 -5.29
N ALA A 68 -22.24 7.38 -4.15
CA ALA A 68 -22.69 6.97 -2.81
C ALA A 68 -23.98 7.68 -2.36
N GLY A 69 -24.31 8.85 -2.93
CA GLY A 69 -25.45 9.68 -2.51
C GLY A 69 -25.27 10.33 -1.14
N VAL A 70 -24.02 10.55 -0.72
CA VAL A 70 -23.67 11.16 0.58
C VAL A 70 -22.62 12.25 0.39
N THR A 71 -22.51 13.18 1.35
CA THR A 71 -21.45 14.19 1.41
C THR A 71 -20.38 13.75 2.39
N VAL A 72 -19.12 13.90 2.03
CA VAL A 72 -17.96 13.50 2.82
C VAL A 72 -17.53 14.65 3.72
N SER A 73 -17.46 14.41 5.04
CA SER A 73 -16.96 15.36 6.04
C SER A 73 -15.54 15.03 6.48
N ASP A 74 -15.32 13.80 6.87
CA ASP A 74 -14.07 13.34 7.46
C ASP A 74 -13.49 12.19 6.63
N VAL A 75 -12.16 12.21 6.44
CA VAL A 75 -11.49 11.25 5.57
C VAL A 75 -10.24 10.65 6.21
N TYR A 76 -10.01 9.37 5.97
CA TYR A 76 -8.75 8.68 6.21
C TYR A 76 -7.90 8.77 4.94
N VAL A 77 -6.67 9.24 5.06
CA VAL A 77 -5.83 9.55 3.90
C VAL A 77 -4.51 8.79 3.95
N SER A 78 -4.09 8.23 2.82
CA SER A 78 -2.78 7.61 2.72
C SER A 78 -1.66 8.66 2.68
N ILE A 79 -0.51 8.32 3.29
CA ILE A 79 0.73 9.09 3.19
C ILE A 79 1.86 8.17 2.74
N ASN A 80 2.72 8.69 1.87
CA ASN A 80 3.89 7.97 1.37
C ASN A 80 5.03 8.93 1.05
N GLY A 81 6.19 8.40 0.69
CA GLY A 81 7.36 9.15 0.23
C GLY A 81 8.66 8.60 0.80
N GLU A 82 9.76 8.92 0.14
CA GLU A 82 11.12 8.42 0.45
C GLU A 82 11.57 8.69 1.89
N GLN A 83 11.09 9.79 2.50
CA GLN A 83 11.46 10.17 3.86
C GLN A 83 10.56 9.56 4.94
N VAL A 84 9.62 8.68 4.57
CA VAL A 84 8.92 7.84 5.53
C VAL A 84 9.89 6.76 6.00
N THR A 85 10.16 6.77 7.29
CA THR A 85 11.10 5.85 7.95
C THR A 85 10.51 5.30 9.23
N SER A 86 11.12 4.28 9.79
CA SER A 86 10.69 3.72 11.05
C SER A 86 11.85 3.45 12.00
N LEU A 87 11.50 3.36 13.27
CA LEU A 87 12.40 2.96 14.34
C LEU A 87 11.61 2.17 15.39
N ASN A 88 12.30 1.36 16.16
CA ASN A 88 11.70 0.66 17.29
C ASN A 88 12.18 1.28 18.59
N ASN A 89 11.26 1.47 19.54
CA ASN A 89 11.58 2.04 20.84
C ASN A 89 10.85 1.30 21.96
N LYS A 90 11.38 1.45 23.17
CA LYS A 90 10.83 0.85 24.38
C LYS A 90 10.32 1.91 25.32
N GLY A 91 9.14 1.70 25.88
CA GLY A 91 8.62 2.48 26.98
C GLY A 91 8.56 1.64 28.24
N VAL A 92 8.91 2.22 29.39
CA VAL A 92 8.96 1.52 30.66
C VAL A 92 8.25 2.32 31.71
N VAL A 93 7.38 1.66 32.50
CA VAL A 93 6.70 2.27 33.64
C VAL A 93 6.70 1.33 34.84
N ALA A 94 6.69 1.91 36.03
CA ALA A 94 6.41 1.20 37.24
C ALA A 94 4.88 1.05 37.40
N VAL A 95 4.43 -0.14 37.78
CA VAL A 95 3.04 -0.45 38.12
C VAL A 95 2.80 -0.12 39.58
N ALA A 96 1.86 0.77 39.83
CA ALA A 96 1.60 1.21 41.22
C ALA A 96 0.70 0.26 42.01
N GLY A 97 -0.12 -0.56 41.31
CA GLY A 97 -1.04 -1.53 41.87
C GLY A 97 -0.49 -2.94 41.97
N SER A 98 -1.35 -3.90 42.33
CA SER A 98 -1.02 -5.32 42.28
C SER A 98 -1.18 -5.95 40.89
N GLU A 99 -1.92 -5.28 40.03
CA GLU A 99 -2.22 -5.73 38.66
C GLU A 99 -2.03 -4.58 37.67
N ILE A 100 -1.62 -4.93 36.48
CA ILE A 100 -1.42 -3.98 35.38
C ILE A 100 -2.79 -3.49 34.87
N THR A 101 -2.94 -2.19 34.78
CA THR A 101 -4.13 -1.50 34.32
C THR A 101 -3.99 -0.99 32.87
N ILE A 102 -5.11 -0.58 32.27
CA ILE A 102 -5.12 0.12 30.96
C ILE A 102 -4.27 1.39 31.04
N ASP A 103 -4.35 2.14 32.14
CA ASP A 103 -3.55 3.36 32.34
C ASP A 103 -2.04 3.09 32.36
N ASP A 104 -1.62 1.96 32.93
CA ASP A 104 -0.21 1.54 32.91
C ASP A 104 0.27 1.25 31.50
N THR A 105 -0.54 0.54 30.69
CA THR A 105 -0.21 0.27 29.28
C THR A 105 -0.11 1.55 28.47
N TYR A 106 -1.05 2.47 28.68
CA TYR A 106 -1.02 3.77 28.03
C TYR A 106 0.24 4.56 28.40
N ARG A 107 0.56 4.67 29.70
CA ARG A 107 1.76 5.37 30.15
C ARG A 107 3.04 4.75 29.59
N ALA A 108 3.08 3.43 29.43
CA ALA A 108 4.21 2.74 28.81
C ALA A 108 4.36 3.15 27.34
N ILE A 109 3.26 3.19 26.57
CA ILE A 109 3.27 3.59 25.16
C ILE A 109 3.63 5.07 24.99
N GLU A 110 3.08 5.98 25.82
CA GLU A 110 3.45 7.39 25.80
C GLU A 110 4.91 7.60 26.18
N ASN A 111 5.45 6.79 27.08
CA ASN A 111 6.87 6.80 27.39
C ASN A 111 7.72 6.38 26.18
N ALA A 112 7.27 5.33 25.44
CA ALA A 112 7.91 4.93 24.19
C ALA A 112 7.85 6.03 23.11
N ARG A 113 6.80 6.85 23.09
CA ARG A 113 6.64 7.98 22.17
C ARG A 113 7.62 9.11 22.44
N THR A 114 8.09 9.24 23.68
CA THR A 114 9.02 10.32 24.08
C THR A 114 10.41 10.08 23.50
N LEU A 115 10.60 10.45 22.25
CA LEU A 115 11.84 10.32 21.47
C LEU A 115 12.37 11.68 21.08
N SER A 116 13.68 11.82 21.07
CA SER A 116 14.35 12.94 20.43
C SER A 116 14.38 12.69 18.91
N LEU A 117 13.32 13.06 18.24
CA LEU A 117 13.27 13.06 16.77
C LEU A 117 13.84 14.40 16.24
N PRO A 118 14.37 14.42 15.01
CA PRO A 118 14.63 15.69 14.31
C PRO A 118 13.37 16.54 14.22
N ASP A 119 13.50 17.87 14.36
CA ASP A 119 12.38 18.81 14.42
C ASP A 119 11.43 18.77 13.21
N ASN A 120 11.91 18.27 12.08
CA ASN A 120 11.12 18.14 10.85
C ASN A 120 10.35 16.82 10.71
N LEU A 121 10.54 15.85 11.64
CA LEU A 121 9.88 14.55 11.62
C LEU A 121 8.86 14.42 12.74
N ASN A 122 7.69 13.89 12.40
CA ASN A 122 6.67 13.51 13.37
C ASN A 122 6.35 12.01 13.29
N PRO A 123 6.07 11.37 14.44
CA PRO A 123 5.49 10.04 14.42
C PRO A 123 4.07 10.11 13.84
N ILE A 124 3.81 9.27 12.84
CA ILE A 124 2.47 9.09 12.23
C ILE A 124 1.79 7.82 12.75
N HIS A 125 2.57 6.81 13.15
CA HIS A 125 2.08 5.61 13.82
C HIS A 125 2.99 5.23 14.98
N ILE A 126 2.37 4.76 16.06
CA ILE A 126 3.05 4.14 17.20
C ILE A 126 2.33 2.81 17.46
N ILE A 127 2.95 1.72 17.03
CA ILE A 127 2.34 0.40 17.00
C ILE A 127 3.00 -0.46 18.07
N PRO A 128 2.29 -0.86 19.14
CA PRO A 128 2.82 -1.81 20.10
C PRO A 128 3.13 -3.15 19.44
N ARG A 129 4.25 -3.75 19.78
CA ARG A 129 4.69 -5.05 19.27
C ARG A 129 4.49 -6.14 20.30
N GLU A 130 5.05 -5.95 21.47
CA GLU A 130 4.91 -6.84 22.61
C GLU A 130 5.05 -6.08 23.92
N PHE A 131 4.59 -6.70 25.00
CA PHE A 131 4.81 -6.22 26.36
C PHE A 131 5.74 -7.19 27.12
N VAL A 132 6.47 -6.60 28.07
CA VAL A 132 7.34 -7.33 28.99
C VAL A 132 6.92 -6.99 30.42
N VAL A 133 6.55 -7.99 31.20
CA VAL A 133 6.14 -7.84 32.61
C VAL A 133 7.20 -8.50 33.48
N ASP A 134 7.85 -7.73 34.36
CA ASP A 134 8.90 -8.19 35.27
C ASP A 134 9.97 -9.07 34.58
N ASN A 135 10.42 -8.66 33.37
CA ASN A 135 11.35 -9.34 32.46
C ASN A 135 10.77 -10.57 31.70
N GLN A 136 9.50 -10.87 31.79
CA GLN A 136 8.83 -11.87 30.96
C GLN A 136 8.31 -11.20 29.69
N GLY A 137 8.93 -11.47 28.54
CA GLY A 137 8.52 -10.97 27.22
C GLY A 137 7.47 -11.86 26.53
N GLY A 138 7.12 -11.49 25.29
CA GLY A 138 6.16 -12.22 24.45
C GLY A 138 4.70 -12.04 24.88
N ILE A 139 4.40 -11.04 25.71
CA ILE A 139 3.06 -10.79 26.22
C ILE A 139 2.34 -9.85 25.26
N LYS A 140 1.22 -10.31 24.70
CA LYS A 140 0.34 -9.47 23.85
C LYS A 140 -0.68 -8.71 24.72
N TYR A 141 -1.09 -9.27 25.88
CA TYR A 141 -2.12 -8.71 26.78
C TYR A 141 -1.63 -8.65 28.23
N PRO A 142 -1.08 -7.53 28.67
CA PRO A 142 -0.59 -7.41 30.05
C PRO A 142 -1.68 -7.04 31.05
N ILE A 143 -2.85 -6.54 30.61
CA ILE A 143 -3.91 -6.03 31.50
C ILE A 143 -4.44 -7.15 32.40
N GLY A 144 -4.53 -6.90 33.74
CA GLY A 144 -4.92 -7.86 34.73
C GLY A 144 -3.82 -8.81 35.18
N MET A 145 -2.63 -8.78 34.56
CA MET A 145 -1.47 -9.53 35.05
C MET A 145 -0.86 -8.85 36.28
N SER A 146 -0.37 -9.67 37.22
CA SER A 146 0.39 -9.16 38.37
C SER A 146 1.83 -8.86 37.94
N GLY A 147 2.34 -7.70 38.33
CA GLY A 147 3.70 -7.28 38.05
C GLY A 147 4.02 -5.88 38.58
N GLY A 148 5.28 -5.62 38.87
CA GLY A 148 5.74 -4.33 39.37
C GLY A 148 6.33 -3.40 38.27
N ARG A 149 6.67 -3.96 37.10
CA ARG A 149 7.28 -3.22 35.99
C ARG A 149 6.67 -3.68 34.68
N LEU A 150 6.16 -2.72 33.91
CA LEU A 150 5.66 -2.93 32.56
C LEU A 150 6.57 -2.23 31.55
N GLU A 151 7.02 -2.97 30.55
CA GLU A 151 7.69 -2.44 29.36
C GLU A 151 6.81 -2.72 28.13
N VAL A 152 6.89 -1.84 27.12
CA VAL A 152 6.32 -2.05 25.80
C VAL A 152 7.40 -1.85 24.76
N GLU A 153 7.49 -2.76 23.80
CA GLU A 153 8.22 -2.54 22.56
C GLU A 153 7.28 -1.97 21.51
N THR A 154 7.67 -0.86 20.88
CA THR A 154 6.84 -0.17 19.88
C THR A 154 7.58 -0.05 18.56
N HIS A 155 6.83 -0.18 17.47
CA HIS A 155 7.26 0.23 16.13
C HIS A 155 6.70 1.62 15.85
N ILE A 156 7.58 2.57 15.53
CA ILE A 156 7.22 3.97 15.31
C ILE A 156 7.52 4.32 13.86
N ILE A 157 6.50 4.68 13.09
CA ILE A 157 6.63 5.17 11.72
C ILE A 157 6.62 6.69 11.75
N THR A 158 7.62 7.31 11.12
CA THR A 158 7.78 8.76 11.07
C THR A 158 7.72 9.28 9.65
N ALA A 159 7.22 10.50 9.50
CA ALA A 159 7.21 11.23 8.22
C ALA A 159 7.53 12.71 8.45
N PRO A 160 8.03 13.42 7.41
CA PRO A 160 8.19 14.87 7.48
C PRO A 160 6.86 15.59 7.72
N ASN A 161 6.88 16.61 8.58
CA ASN A 161 5.73 17.45 8.88
C ASN A 161 5.09 18.04 7.60
N SER A 162 5.92 18.40 6.62
CA SER A 162 5.46 18.96 5.36
C SER A 162 4.58 17.99 4.55
N TYR A 163 4.82 16.67 4.65
CA TYR A 163 4.00 15.68 3.92
C TYR A 163 2.56 15.70 4.43
N TRP A 164 2.41 15.63 5.74
CA TRP A 164 1.11 15.71 6.41
C TRP A 164 0.41 17.04 6.16
N GLN A 165 1.11 18.18 6.37
CA GLN A 165 0.53 19.51 6.23
C GLN A 165 0.05 19.80 4.80
N ASN A 166 0.79 19.34 3.77
CA ASN A 166 0.39 19.52 2.39
C ASN A 166 -0.86 18.71 2.04
N ILE A 167 -0.94 17.44 2.48
CA ILE A 167 -2.14 16.62 2.29
C ILE A 167 -3.34 17.24 3.01
N LYS A 168 -3.16 17.64 4.28
CA LYS A 168 -4.20 18.29 5.06
C LYS A 168 -4.72 19.54 4.33
N LYS A 169 -3.81 20.39 3.84
CA LYS A 169 -4.19 21.61 3.11
C LYS A 169 -5.01 21.30 1.85
N CYS A 170 -4.67 20.27 1.10
CA CYS A 170 -5.44 19.84 -0.07
C CYS A 170 -6.87 19.40 0.31
N VAL A 171 -7.00 18.63 1.40
CA VAL A 171 -8.30 18.13 1.88
C VAL A 171 -9.14 19.25 2.50
N ASP A 172 -8.55 20.15 3.30
CA ASP A 172 -9.24 21.31 3.86
C ASP A 172 -9.82 22.22 2.75
N GLN A 173 -9.10 22.39 1.64
CA GLN A 173 -9.56 23.22 0.49
C GLN A 173 -10.78 22.65 -0.23
N ILE A 174 -11.04 21.36 -0.14
CA ILE A 174 -12.26 20.74 -0.71
C ILE A 174 -13.43 20.70 0.29
N GLY A 175 -13.25 21.24 1.50
CA GLY A 175 -14.29 21.32 2.54
C GLY A 175 -14.43 20.07 3.38
N SER A 176 -13.48 19.12 3.31
CA SER A 176 -13.43 17.94 4.16
C SER A 176 -12.32 18.08 5.21
N ASN A 177 -12.37 17.28 6.28
CA ASN A 177 -11.34 17.23 7.31
C ASN A 177 -10.54 15.92 7.21
N VAL A 178 -9.23 15.99 7.45
CA VAL A 178 -8.43 14.78 7.60
C VAL A 178 -8.63 14.25 9.03
N TYR A 179 -9.25 13.08 9.14
CA TYR A 179 -9.44 12.39 10.42
C TYR A 179 -8.14 11.74 10.88
N ASP A 180 -7.51 10.95 10.01
CA ASP A 180 -6.21 10.34 10.27
C ASP A 180 -5.40 10.17 8.98
N VAL A 181 -4.06 10.04 9.14
CA VAL A 181 -3.11 9.85 8.04
C VAL A 181 -2.34 8.57 8.24
N ILE A 182 -2.45 7.67 7.26
CA ILE A 182 -1.95 6.30 7.39
C ILE A 182 -0.87 6.02 6.36
N PHE A 183 0.27 5.46 6.80
CA PHE A 183 1.32 5.01 5.89
C PHE A 183 0.82 3.94 4.92
N THR A 184 1.05 4.15 3.62
CA THR A 184 0.58 3.27 2.54
C THR A 184 0.92 1.80 2.78
N GLY A 185 2.16 1.48 3.14
CA GLY A 185 2.57 0.10 3.39
C GLY A 185 1.87 -0.55 4.57
N TRP A 186 1.61 0.21 5.65
CA TRP A 186 0.80 -0.25 6.79
C TRP A 186 -0.64 -0.52 6.35
N ALA A 187 -1.28 0.44 5.69
CA ALA A 187 -2.64 0.27 5.18
C ALA A 187 -2.76 -0.97 4.28
N SER A 188 -1.90 -1.09 3.27
CA SER A 188 -1.90 -2.24 2.36
C SER A 188 -1.74 -3.57 3.10
N SER A 189 -0.95 -3.62 4.18
CA SER A 189 -0.75 -4.83 4.98
C SER A 189 -2.04 -5.33 5.64
N LEU A 190 -2.90 -4.40 6.07
CA LEU A 190 -4.19 -4.72 6.69
C LEU A 190 -5.17 -5.38 5.71
N SER A 191 -5.07 -5.06 4.42
CA SER A 191 -5.98 -5.58 3.40
C SER A 191 -5.53 -6.87 2.73
N VAL A 192 -4.20 -7.15 2.69
CA VAL A 192 -3.66 -8.25 1.88
C VAL A 192 -2.94 -9.35 2.64
N LEU A 193 -2.47 -9.09 3.87
CA LEU A 193 -1.77 -10.09 4.69
C LEU A 193 -2.74 -10.86 5.58
N THR A 194 -2.46 -12.14 5.75
CA THR A 194 -3.13 -13.00 6.73
C THR A 194 -2.39 -12.95 8.06
N GLU A 195 -3.10 -13.22 9.17
CA GLU A 195 -2.48 -13.27 10.50
C GLU A 195 -1.40 -14.37 10.58
N THR A 196 -1.62 -15.50 9.89
CA THR A 196 -0.62 -16.57 9.82
C THR A 196 0.68 -16.12 9.15
N GLU A 197 0.59 -15.33 8.08
CA GLU A 197 1.78 -14.78 7.41
C GLU A 197 2.52 -13.81 8.31
N LYS A 198 1.80 -12.92 9.01
CA LYS A 198 2.39 -11.99 9.98
C LYS A 198 3.07 -12.73 11.13
N GLU A 199 2.44 -13.78 11.66
CA GLU A 199 2.99 -14.60 12.75
C GLU A 199 4.26 -15.34 12.33
N LEU A 200 4.25 -15.98 11.16
CA LEU A 200 5.40 -16.75 10.65
C LEU A 200 6.58 -15.88 10.19
N GLY A 201 6.33 -14.64 9.84
CA GLY A 201 7.31 -13.71 9.26
C GLY A 201 7.15 -13.54 7.75
N VAL A 202 6.78 -12.34 7.34
CA VAL A 202 6.49 -11.98 5.94
C VAL A 202 6.99 -10.57 5.63
N THR A 203 7.44 -10.35 4.41
CA THR A 203 7.68 -9.01 3.88
C THR A 203 6.59 -8.64 2.89
N LEU A 204 5.94 -7.51 3.13
CA LEU A 204 5.06 -6.87 2.17
C LEU A 204 5.84 -5.86 1.34
N LEU A 205 5.67 -5.93 0.01
CA LEU A 205 6.13 -4.92 -0.94
C LEU A 205 4.91 -4.35 -1.68
N ASP A 206 4.54 -3.12 -1.36
CA ASP A 206 3.52 -2.38 -2.10
C ASP A 206 4.20 -1.56 -3.20
N ILE A 207 4.14 -2.09 -4.43
CA ILE A 207 4.81 -1.51 -5.60
C ILE A 207 3.81 -0.64 -6.36
N GLY A 208 3.77 0.63 -5.95
CA GLY A 208 2.96 1.65 -6.60
C GLY A 208 3.55 2.14 -7.92
N SER A 209 3.03 3.24 -8.42
CA SER A 209 3.54 3.89 -9.63
C SER A 209 4.82 4.70 -9.38
N GLY A 210 4.90 5.44 -8.27
CA GLY A 210 6.03 6.32 -7.96
C GLY A 210 6.94 5.85 -6.85
N THR A 211 6.50 4.88 -6.04
CA THR A 211 7.16 4.41 -4.82
C THR A 211 6.93 2.92 -4.62
N THR A 212 7.81 2.31 -3.83
CA THR A 212 7.62 0.97 -3.27
C THR A 212 7.72 1.07 -1.76
N SER A 213 6.64 0.72 -1.06
CA SER A 213 6.60 0.65 0.40
C SER A 213 7.00 -0.75 0.86
N ILE A 214 7.76 -0.82 1.93
CA ILE A 214 8.29 -2.06 2.51
C ILE A 214 7.78 -2.16 3.93
N CYS A 215 7.16 -3.29 4.30
CA CYS A 215 6.80 -3.61 5.67
C CYS A 215 7.21 -5.05 5.98
N ILE A 216 7.94 -5.25 7.08
CA ILE A 216 8.36 -6.57 7.55
C ILE A 216 7.62 -6.90 8.83
N PHE A 217 7.02 -8.07 8.87
CA PHE A 217 6.29 -8.61 10.03
C PHE A 217 6.99 -9.85 10.56
N GLN A 218 6.95 -10.01 11.88
CA GLN A 218 7.42 -11.20 12.60
C GLN A 218 6.64 -11.32 13.90
N GLU A 219 6.25 -12.54 14.28
CA GLU A 219 5.50 -12.82 15.52
C GLU A 219 4.22 -12.01 15.64
N GLY A 220 3.54 -11.78 14.50
CA GLY A 220 2.32 -11.02 14.40
C GLY A 220 2.49 -9.49 14.41
N ALA A 221 3.71 -8.99 14.63
CA ALA A 221 3.99 -7.56 14.76
C ALA A 221 4.83 -7.01 13.60
N ILE A 222 4.62 -5.74 13.28
CA ILE A 222 5.48 -5.03 12.32
C ILE A 222 6.81 -4.65 13.00
N ILE A 223 7.93 -5.00 12.36
CA ILE A 223 9.27 -4.76 12.90
C ILE A 223 10.07 -3.73 12.10
N TYR A 224 9.70 -3.50 10.85
CA TYR A 224 10.37 -2.56 9.97
C TYR A 224 9.40 -1.99 8.94
N SER A 225 9.52 -0.68 8.66
CA SER A 225 8.77 0.03 7.62
C SER A 225 9.65 1.06 6.93
N SER A 226 9.58 1.12 5.61
CA SER A 226 10.26 2.15 4.83
C SER A 226 9.60 2.33 3.47
N CYS A 227 10.06 3.34 2.72
CA CYS A 227 9.63 3.60 1.37
C CYS A 227 10.82 3.95 0.47
N ILE A 228 10.88 3.37 -0.71
CA ILE A 228 11.85 3.74 -1.73
C ILE A 228 11.18 4.51 -2.87
N PRO A 229 11.85 5.52 -3.48
CA PRO A 229 11.26 6.42 -4.47
C PRO A 229 11.30 5.85 -5.90
N LEU A 230 11.12 4.54 -6.04
CA LEU A 230 11.01 3.80 -7.31
C LEU A 230 9.72 3.00 -7.36
N GLY A 231 9.14 2.89 -8.55
CA GLY A 231 7.92 2.12 -8.81
C GLY A 231 7.65 2.01 -10.31
N GLY A 232 6.42 1.71 -10.68
CA GLY A 232 6.01 1.45 -12.07
C GLY A 232 6.31 2.56 -13.07
N ASN A 233 6.36 3.83 -12.65
CA ASN A 233 6.71 4.95 -13.54
C ASN A 233 8.17 4.89 -13.99
N SER A 234 9.07 4.31 -13.21
CA SER A 234 10.46 4.08 -13.64
C SER A 234 10.51 3.07 -14.78
N ILE A 235 9.70 2.00 -14.68
CA ILE A 235 9.55 1.00 -15.76
C ILE A 235 8.97 1.65 -17.03
N THR A 236 7.93 2.48 -16.88
CA THR A 236 7.33 3.22 -18.01
C THR A 236 8.37 4.11 -18.70
N SER A 237 9.19 4.81 -17.92
CA SER A 237 10.25 5.67 -18.45
C SER A 237 11.30 4.87 -19.21
N ASP A 238 11.70 3.71 -18.74
CA ASP A 238 12.67 2.86 -19.42
C ASP A 238 12.11 2.27 -20.73
N ILE A 239 10.84 1.87 -20.71
CA ILE A 239 10.14 1.45 -21.94
C ILE A 239 10.11 2.61 -22.95
N ALA A 240 9.76 3.82 -22.50
CA ALA A 240 9.71 4.99 -23.38
C ALA A 240 11.06 5.28 -24.04
N ILE A 241 12.14 5.26 -23.25
CA ILE A 241 13.51 5.48 -23.73
C ILE A 241 13.97 4.32 -24.62
N GLY A 242 13.83 3.09 -24.15
CA GLY A 242 14.34 1.91 -24.86
C GLY A 242 13.61 1.63 -26.17
N LEU A 243 12.33 1.90 -26.22
CA LEU A 243 11.52 1.74 -27.42
C LEU A 243 11.33 3.04 -28.20
N GLN A 244 11.80 4.19 -27.72
CA GLN A 244 11.63 5.51 -28.34
C GLN A 244 10.15 5.80 -28.67
N VAL A 245 9.30 5.73 -27.66
CA VAL A 245 7.87 6.02 -27.70
C VAL A 245 7.54 7.08 -26.65
N SER A 246 6.35 7.67 -26.71
CA SER A 246 5.88 8.60 -25.66
C SER A 246 5.66 7.88 -24.33
N LEU A 247 5.62 8.63 -23.21
CA LEU A 247 5.31 8.05 -21.91
C LEU A 247 3.91 7.42 -21.86
N GLU A 248 2.95 8.01 -22.57
CA GLU A 248 1.59 7.48 -22.66
C GLU A 248 1.55 6.13 -23.39
N GLU A 249 2.28 6.02 -24.50
CA GLU A 249 2.42 4.77 -25.25
C GLU A 249 3.18 3.72 -24.43
N ALA A 250 4.25 4.11 -23.75
CA ALA A 250 5.01 3.23 -22.86
C ALA A 250 4.15 2.68 -21.71
N GLU A 251 3.27 3.51 -21.13
CA GLU A 251 2.32 3.06 -20.09
C GLU A 251 1.33 2.05 -20.67
N LYS A 252 0.77 2.30 -21.87
CA LYS A 252 -0.10 1.33 -22.55
C LYS A 252 0.62 0.00 -22.81
N ILE A 253 1.89 0.05 -23.24
CA ILE A 253 2.71 -1.16 -23.46
C ILE A 253 2.89 -1.92 -22.13
N LYS A 254 3.26 -1.23 -21.05
CA LYS A 254 3.46 -1.82 -19.73
C LYS A 254 2.19 -2.51 -19.21
N VAL A 255 1.06 -1.82 -19.25
CA VAL A 255 -0.22 -2.35 -18.75
C VAL A 255 -0.69 -3.57 -19.55
N ASN A 256 -0.48 -3.58 -20.87
CA ASN A 256 -0.88 -4.67 -21.75
C ASN A 256 0.23 -5.73 -21.95
N MET A 257 1.34 -5.64 -21.22
CA MET A 257 2.54 -6.48 -21.43
C MET A 257 2.22 -7.98 -21.35
N SER A 258 1.39 -8.40 -20.40
CA SER A 258 1.00 -9.81 -20.26
C SER A 258 0.37 -10.35 -21.55
N ASP A 259 -0.63 -9.66 -22.07
CA ASP A 259 -1.37 -10.07 -23.26
C ASP A 259 -0.53 -9.97 -24.54
N LEU A 260 0.35 -8.97 -24.60
CA LEU A 260 1.31 -8.81 -25.69
C LEU A 260 2.33 -9.95 -25.73
N LEU A 261 2.86 -10.35 -24.58
CA LEU A 261 3.83 -11.45 -24.48
C LEU A 261 3.20 -12.82 -24.69
N ASP A 262 1.94 -13.01 -24.35
CA ASP A 262 1.20 -14.28 -24.53
C ASP A 262 0.56 -14.41 -25.92
N ASN A 263 0.78 -13.45 -26.83
CA ASN A 263 0.22 -13.40 -28.18
C ASN A 263 -1.32 -13.50 -28.24
N LYS A 264 -2.05 -13.12 -27.18
CA LYS A 264 -3.51 -13.19 -27.13
C LYS A 264 -4.17 -12.38 -28.25
N TYR A 265 -3.49 -11.36 -28.75
CA TYR A 265 -3.96 -10.53 -29.86
C TYR A 265 -3.79 -11.17 -31.26
N SER A 266 -2.97 -12.23 -31.41
CA SER A 266 -2.78 -12.90 -32.69
C SER A 266 -3.88 -13.91 -33.02
N GLU A 267 -4.57 -14.44 -32.01
CA GLU A 267 -5.65 -15.42 -32.20
C GLU A 267 -6.96 -14.80 -32.71
N SER A 268 -7.17 -13.51 -32.52
CA SER A 268 -8.40 -12.81 -32.95
C SER A 268 -8.43 -12.45 -34.44
N LYS A 269 -7.30 -12.50 -35.15
CA LYS A 269 -7.22 -12.22 -36.61
C LYS A 269 -7.10 -13.46 -37.50
N GLY A 270 -7.18 -14.65 -36.93
CA GLY A 270 -6.99 -15.92 -37.65
C GLY A 270 -8.24 -16.50 -38.35
N ARG A 271 -9.21 -15.68 -38.76
CA ARG A 271 -10.36 -16.11 -39.57
C ARG A 271 -10.64 -15.19 -40.77
N ASP A 272 -9.60 -14.87 -41.51
CA ASP A 272 -9.79 -14.41 -42.88
C ASP A 272 -9.03 -15.36 -43.80
N LEU A 273 -9.82 -16.02 -44.63
CA LEU A 273 -9.42 -16.91 -45.71
C LEU A 273 -8.50 -16.14 -46.68
N ASP A 274 -7.20 -16.35 -46.58
CA ASP A 274 -6.35 -16.11 -47.74
C ASP A 274 -5.94 -17.47 -48.35
N SER A 275 -6.79 -17.92 -49.25
CA SER A 275 -6.61 -19.11 -50.08
C SER A 275 -5.73 -18.76 -51.27
N THR A 276 -4.52 -18.35 -51.06
CA THR A 276 -3.54 -18.19 -52.15
C THR A 276 -2.68 -19.46 -52.21
N PRO A 277 -2.68 -20.18 -53.36
CA PRO A 277 -1.91 -21.41 -53.51
C PRO A 277 -0.42 -21.19 -53.38
N ALA A 278 0.25 -22.11 -52.71
CA ALA A 278 1.68 -22.09 -52.34
C ALA A 278 2.70 -22.02 -53.54
N LEU A 279 2.24 -21.93 -54.77
CA LEU A 279 3.04 -22.01 -55.99
C LEU A 279 3.52 -20.67 -56.54
N LEU A 280 3.24 -19.52 -55.89
CA LEU A 280 3.64 -18.20 -56.38
C LEU A 280 4.49 -17.38 -55.39
N ARG A 281 5.17 -18.02 -54.45
CA ARG A 281 6.18 -17.32 -53.63
C ARG A 281 7.50 -17.26 -54.37
N LYS A 282 7.87 -16.07 -54.86
CA LYS A 282 9.23 -15.77 -55.31
C LYS A 282 10.19 -15.92 -54.13
N GLU A 283 11.16 -16.82 -54.31
CA GLU A 283 12.39 -16.85 -53.54
C GLU A 283 13.23 -15.66 -53.99
N ASP A 284 13.73 -14.90 -53.02
CA ASP A 284 15.01 -14.22 -52.96
C ASP A 284 14.93 -12.89 -52.20
N GLU A 285 15.13 -13.00 -50.87
CA GLU A 285 15.83 -11.96 -50.12
C GLU A 285 16.75 -12.62 -49.09
N PRO A 286 17.99 -12.09 -48.85
CA PRO A 286 18.93 -12.71 -47.96
C PRO A 286 18.42 -12.63 -46.49
N LYS A 287 18.36 -13.77 -45.83
CA LYS A 287 18.00 -13.92 -44.42
C LYS A 287 18.87 -13.00 -43.57
N LYS A 288 18.37 -11.84 -43.18
CA LYS A 288 18.86 -11.07 -42.04
C LYS A 288 18.76 -11.96 -40.81
N LYS A 289 19.83 -12.01 -40.01
CA LYS A 289 19.95 -12.77 -38.73
C LYS A 289 18.65 -12.62 -37.95
N SER A 290 18.05 -13.74 -37.55
CA SER A 290 16.78 -13.83 -36.85
C SER A 290 16.78 -12.94 -35.63
N LYS A 291 16.13 -11.79 -35.72
CA LYS A 291 15.60 -11.10 -34.55
C LYS A 291 14.55 -12.04 -33.97
N GLY A 292 14.55 -12.25 -32.63
CA GLY A 292 13.55 -13.05 -31.95
C GLY A 292 12.11 -12.60 -32.28
N PRO A 293 11.07 -13.28 -31.76
CA PRO A 293 9.68 -12.96 -32.10
C PRO A 293 9.37 -11.48 -31.85
N GLU A 294 8.84 -10.81 -32.89
CA GLU A 294 8.44 -9.41 -32.81
C GLU A 294 6.97 -9.31 -32.37
N ILE A 295 6.66 -8.29 -31.60
CA ILE A 295 5.31 -7.92 -31.16
C ILE A 295 4.87 -6.73 -31.99
N ASP A 296 3.67 -6.79 -32.58
CA ASP A 296 3.02 -5.68 -33.23
C ASP A 296 2.19 -4.88 -32.20
N LEU A 297 2.64 -3.67 -31.88
CA LEU A 297 1.99 -2.82 -30.89
C LEU A 297 0.79 -2.05 -31.44
N ASN A 298 0.50 -2.15 -32.77
CA ASN A 298 -0.71 -1.56 -33.36
C ASN A 298 -2.00 -2.09 -32.69
N VAL A 299 -1.96 -3.30 -32.14
CA VAL A 299 -3.10 -3.92 -31.44
C VAL A 299 -3.54 -3.13 -30.18
N ILE A 300 -2.65 -2.32 -29.62
CA ILE A 300 -2.91 -1.42 -28.48
C ILE A 300 -2.87 0.06 -28.87
N GLY A 301 -2.85 0.36 -30.19
CA GLY A 301 -2.85 1.72 -30.74
C GLY A 301 -1.49 2.42 -30.69
N VAL A 302 -0.39 1.66 -30.68
CA VAL A 302 0.99 2.17 -30.80
C VAL A 302 1.58 1.72 -32.14
N ASP A 303 1.85 2.66 -33.03
CA ASP A 303 2.34 2.36 -34.38
C ASP A 303 3.84 1.95 -34.37
N LYS A 304 4.10 0.74 -33.82
CA LYS A 304 5.46 0.21 -33.72
C LYS A 304 5.49 -1.31 -33.63
N ARG A 305 6.56 -1.91 -34.14
CA ARG A 305 6.93 -3.31 -33.88
C ARG A 305 8.20 -3.36 -33.04
N VAL A 306 8.21 -4.21 -32.02
CA VAL A 306 9.32 -4.33 -31.09
C VAL A 306 9.69 -5.78 -30.86
N SER A 307 10.96 -6.04 -30.54
CA SER A 307 11.39 -7.36 -30.12
C SER A 307 10.80 -7.69 -28.75
N LYS A 308 10.15 -8.84 -28.62
CA LYS A 308 9.64 -9.40 -27.38
C LYS A 308 10.73 -9.47 -26.30
N ASP A 309 11.89 -9.99 -26.67
CA ASP A 309 13.05 -10.16 -25.80
C ASP A 309 13.59 -8.80 -25.30
N MET A 310 13.58 -7.77 -26.18
CA MET A 310 14.00 -6.41 -25.79
C MET A 310 13.07 -5.80 -24.75
N LEU A 311 11.74 -5.86 -24.99
CA LEU A 311 10.74 -5.33 -24.06
C LEU A 311 10.86 -6.03 -22.69
N GLN A 312 10.96 -7.35 -22.69
CA GLN A 312 11.08 -8.14 -21.48
C GLN A 312 12.33 -7.77 -20.68
N LYS A 313 13.51 -7.68 -21.34
CA LYS A 313 14.76 -7.29 -20.68
C LYS A 313 14.73 -5.88 -20.09
N ILE A 314 14.09 -4.92 -20.75
CA ILE A 314 13.95 -3.55 -20.21
C ILE A 314 13.17 -3.60 -18.88
N VAL A 315 12.06 -4.31 -18.87
CA VAL A 315 11.20 -4.39 -17.67
C VAL A 315 11.89 -5.18 -16.55
N GLU A 316 12.48 -6.34 -16.87
CA GLU A 316 13.21 -7.17 -15.91
C GLU A 316 14.36 -6.40 -15.24
N ALA A 317 15.20 -5.70 -16.02
CA ALA A 317 16.32 -4.93 -15.48
C ALA A 317 15.86 -3.85 -14.47
N ARG A 318 14.74 -3.16 -14.74
CA ARG A 318 14.21 -2.18 -13.80
C ARG A 318 13.61 -2.83 -12.56
N CYS A 319 12.92 -3.95 -12.71
CA CYS A 319 12.39 -4.70 -11.58
C CYS A 319 13.52 -5.24 -10.69
N GLU A 320 14.60 -5.74 -11.27
CA GLU A 320 15.81 -6.17 -10.56
C GLU A 320 16.39 -5.02 -9.73
N GLU A 321 16.54 -3.82 -10.31
CA GLU A 321 17.03 -2.65 -9.58
C GLU A 321 16.11 -2.27 -8.41
N ILE A 322 14.78 -2.30 -8.59
CA ILE A 322 13.83 -2.06 -7.49
C ILE A 322 14.07 -3.07 -6.37
N PHE A 323 14.19 -4.36 -6.69
CA PHE A 323 14.38 -5.41 -5.70
C PHE A 323 15.77 -5.37 -5.03
N GLU A 324 16.81 -4.99 -5.77
CA GLU A 324 18.13 -4.75 -5.19
C GLU A 324 18.11 -3.62 -4.17
N MET A 325 17.43 -2.49 -4.50
CA MET A 325 17.23 -1.39 -3.54
C MET A 325 16.40 -1.80 -2.33
N VAL A 326 15.36 -2.62 -2.50
CA VAL A 326 14.59 -3.21 -1.39
C VAL A 326 15.52 -4.03 -0.50
N LYS A 327 16.32 -4.93 -1.08
CA LYS A 327 17.26 -5.79 -0.36
C LYS A 327 18.30 -4.96 0.41
N GLU A 328 18.89 -3.96 -0.25
CA GLU A 328 19.85 -3.06 0.40
C GLU A 328 19.22 -2.30 1.56
N ASN A 329 17.99 -1.83 1.41
CA ASN A 329 17.25 -1.10 2.43
C ASN A 329 16.97 -2.00 3.65
N VAL A 330 16.52 -3.23 3.42
CA VAL A 330 16.28 -4.25 4.45
C VAL A 330 17.59 -4.63 5.16
N THR A 331 18.67 -4.88 4.42
CA THR A 331 19.98 -5.22 4.99
C THR A 331 20.52 -4.08 5.87
N LYS A 332 20.42 -2.83 5.42
CA LYS A 332 20.86 -1.65 6.20
C LYS A 332 20.07 -1.48 7.50
N SER A 333 18.83 -1.92 7.54
CA SER A 333 18.00 -1.84 8.76
C SER A 333 18.43 -2.84 9.84
N GLY A 334 19.25 -3.84 9.49
CA GLY A 334 19.64 -4.93 10.40
C GLY A 334 18.57 -6.01 10.59
N TYR A 335 17.43 -5.89 9.88
CA TYR A 335 16.32 -6.86 9.92
C TYR A 335 16.40 -7.85 8.75
N GLU A 336 17.57 -8.44 8.52
CA GLU A 336 17.67 -9.64 7.67
C GLU A 336 17.00 -10.82 8.38
N VAL A 337 15.69 -10.83 8.36
CA VAL A 337 14.91 -11.86 9.03
C VAL A 337 14.67 -13.03 8.07
N ALA A 338 14.71 -14.24 8.60
CA ALA A 338 14.10 -15.38 7.94
C ALA A 338 12.64 -15.01 7.64
N MET A 339 12.24 -15.10 6.37
CA MET A 339 10.88 -14.81 5.89
C MET A 339 10.20 -16.15 5.54
N PRO A 340 9.80 -16.96 6.53
CA PRO A 340 9.23 -18.29 6.26
C PRO A 340 7.95 -18.21 5.42
N ALA A 341 7.14 -17.17 5.60
CA ALA A 341 5.96 -16.93 4.78
C ALA A 341 6.29 -16.21 3.46
N GLY A 342 7.56 -15.82 3.23
CA GLY A 342 8.03 -15.25 1.98
C GLY A 342 7.70 -13.77 1.81
N ILE A 343 7.46 -13.37 0.55
CA ILE A 343 7.18 -12.00 0.14
C ILE A 343 5.79 -11.91 -0.47
N VAL A 344 5.02 -10.91 -0.03
CA VAL A 344 3.73 -10.57 -0.63
C VAL A 344 3.89 -9.28 -1.43
N LEU A 345 3.60 -9.35 -2.73
CA LEU A 345 3.63 -8.21 -3.64
C LEU A 345 2.22 -7.64 -3.78
N THR A 346 2.05 -6.35 -3.62
CA THR A 346 0.78 -5.65 -3.87
C THR A 346 1.02 -4.32 -4.57
N GLY A 347 -0.03 -3.49 -4.75
CA GLY A 347 0.05 -2.30 -5.58
C GLY A 347 -0.06 -2.60 -7.08
N GLY A 348 -0.35 -1.58 -7.90
CA GLY A 348 -0.65 -1.78 -9.32
C GLY A 348 0.48 -2.41 -10.13
N SER A 349 1.74 -2.20 -9.75
CA SER A 349 2.88 -2.79 -10.45
C SER A 349 3.11 -4.25 -10.11
N SER A 350 2.49 -4.81 -9.07
CA SER A 350 2.57 -6.24 -8.74
C SER A 350 1.91 -7.14 -9.79
N LEU A 351 1.07 -6.58 -10.65
CA LEU A 351 0.42 -7.26 -11.76
C LEU A 351 1.31 -7.46 -12.99
N LEU A 352 2.54 -6.95 -12.95
CA LEU A 352 3.51 -7.18 -14.04
C LEU A 352 3.80 -8.68 -14.20
N LYS A 353 3.84 -9.09 -15.46
CA LYS A 353 4.09 -10.50 -15.81
C LYS A 353 5.43 -10.98 -15.23
N ASP A 354 5.42 -12.19 -14.70
CA ASP A 354 6.57 -12.90 -14.15
C ASP A 354 7.27 -12.20 -12.95
N LEU A 355 6.68 -11.13 -12.39
CA LEU A 355 7.28 -10.39 -11.26
C LEU A 355 7.45 -11.27 -10.02
N THR A 356 6.50 -12.15 -9.72
CA THR A 356 6.60 -13.12 -8.61
C THR A 356 7.77 -14.09 -8.79
N LYS A 357 8.01 -14.58 -10.00
CA LYS A 357 9.17 -15.45 -10.29
C LYS A 357 10.49 -14.71 -10.13
N LEU A 358 10.54 -13.47 -10.61
CA LEU A 358 11.72 -12.61 -10.45
C LEU A 358 12.00 -12.37 -8.97
N THR A 359 10.98 -12.07 -8.18
CA THR A 359 11.08 -11.92 -6.72
C THR A 359 11.65 -13.18 -6.06
N GLN A 360 11.11 -14.36 -6.41
CA GLN A 360 11.60 -15.65 -5.89
C GLN A 360 13.07 -15.88 -6.24
N ASN A 361 13.48 -15.55 -7.45
CA ASN A 361 14.87 -15.72 -7.90
C ASN A 361 15.84 -14.81 -7.14
N ILE A 362 15.46 -13.55 -6.89
CA ILE A 362 16.34 -12.57 -6.24
C ILE A 362 16.45 -12.79 -4.73
N PHE A 363 15.30 -13.08 -4.07
CA PHE A 363 15.26 -13.21 -2.62
C PHE A 363 15.43 -14.65 -2.13
N GLY A 364 15.24 -15.65 -2.98
CA GLY A 364 15.36 -17.05 -2.61
C GLY A 364 14.23 -17.58 -1.72
N VAL A 365 13.10 -16.87 -1.63
CA VAL A 365 11.94 -17.21 -0.82
C VAL A 365 10.67 -17.26 -1.67
N ALA A 366 9.59 -17.85 -1.14
CA ALA A 366 8.31 -17.86 -1.81
C ALA A 366 7.79 -16.42 -2.03
N ALA A 367 7.08 -16.18 -3.14
CA ALA A 367 6.43 -14.89 -3.39
C ALA A 367 5.04 -15.13 -3.99
N ARG A 368 4.09 -14.27 -3.60
CA ARG A 368 2.73 -14.23 -4.15
C ARG A 368 2.26 -12.80 -4.39
N VAL A 369 1.26 -12.64 -5.23
CA VAL A 369 0.52 -11.37 -5.30
C VAL A 369 -0.53 -11.35 -4.20
N GLY A 370 -0.60 -10.24 -3.48
CA GLY A 370 -1.59 -9.96 -2.44
C GLY A 370 -2.77 -9.19 -3.03
N TYR A 371 -3.95 -9.77 -2.96
CA TYR A 371 -5.20 -9.14 -3.35
C TYR A 371 -5.93 -8.64 -2.10
N PRO A 372 -6.47 -7.42 -2.11
CA PRO A 372 -7.21 -6.90 -0.98
C PRO A 372 -8.51 -7.67 -0.77
N SER A 373 -8.96 -7.76 0.48
CA SER A 373 -10.16 -8.50 0.88
C SER A 373 -10.83 -7.88 2.11
N GLY A 374 -12.04 -8.31 2.42
CA GLY A 374 -12.74 -7.94 3.66
C GLY A 374 -13.80 -6.85 3.53
N LEU A 375 -14.06 -6.35 2.33
CA LEU A 375 -15.18 -5.46 2.02
C LEU A 375 -16.25 -6.20 1.22
N THR A 376 -17.47 -5.65 1.18
CA THR A 376 -18.61 -6.13 0.40
C THR A 376 -19.16 -5.02 -0.51
N GLY A 377 -20.19 -5.32 -1.32
CA GLY A 377 -20.80 -4.34 -2.22
C GLY A 377 -20.09 -4.25 -3.58
N MET A 378 -19.71 -3.06 -4.02
CA MET A 378 -19.05 -2.83 -5.33
C MET A 378 -17.56 -3.25 -5.32
N VAL A 379 -17.29 -4.50 -4.91
CA VAL A 379 -15.92 -4.98 -4.73
C VAL A 379 -15.22 -5.42 -6.02
N GLU A 380 -15.97 -5.77 -7.06
CA GLU A 380 -15.39 -6.16 -8.36
C GLU A 380 -14.51 -5.04 -8.94
N GLU A 381 -14.90 -3.77 -8.74
CA GLU A 381 -14.19 -2.60 -9.23
C GLU A 381 -12.89 -2.31 -8.46
N ILE A 382 -12.77 -2.84 -7.25
CA ILE A 382 -11.63 -2.59 -6.35
C ILE A 382 -10.88 -3.86 -5.93
N SER A 383 -11.09 -4.97 -6.64
CA SER A 383 -10.54 -6.28 -6.28
C SER A 383 -9.07 -6.44 -6.61
N ASP A 384 -8.49 -5.59 -7.45
CA ASP A 384 -7.10 -5.73 -7.85
C ASP A 384 -6.11 -5.13 -6.82
N PRO A 385 -4.83 -5.54 -6.84
CA PRO A 385 -3.82 -5.07 -5.89
C PRO A 385 -3.62 -3.55 -5.84
N SER A 386 -4.00 -2.81 -6.88
CA SER A 386 -3.87 -1.34 -6.90
C SER A 386 -4.87 -0.63 -5.97
N TYR A 387 -5.76 -1.37 -5.35
CA TYR A 387 -6.71 -0.89 -4.34
C TYR A 387 -6.39 -1.39 -2.92
N ALA A 388 -5.24 -2.04 -2.73
CA ALA A 388 -4.85 -2.59 -1.43
C ALA A 388 -4.77 -1.49 -0.35
N THR A 389 -4.16 -0.35 -0.67
CA THR A 389 -4.04 0.79 0.25
C THR A 389 -5.40 1.31 0.68
N VAL A 390 -6.28 1.66 -0.26
CA VAL A 390 -7.57 2.27 0.08
C VAL A 390 -8.49 1.34 0.85
N GLN A 391 -8.46 0.03 0.57
CA GLN A 391 -9.18 -0.95 1.38
C GLN A 391 -8.57 -1.11 2.78
N GLY A 392 -7.25 -1.04 2.88
CA GLY A 392 -6.55 -1.04 4.16
C GLY A 392 -6.85 0.19 5.02
N LEU A 393 -7.02 1.37 4.39
CA LEU A 393 -7.49 2.58 5.09
C LEU A 393 -8.89 2.38 5.71
N ILE A 394 -9.80 1.74 4.98
CA ILE A 394 -11.14 1.42 5.51
C ILE A 394 -11.03 0.45 6.69
N LYS A 395 -10.20 -0.60 6.59
CA LYS A 395 -9.97 -1.53 7.70
C LYS A 395 -9.39 -0.84 8.92
N HIS A 396 -8.39 0.03 8.71
CA HIS A 396 -7.82 0.82 9.80
C HIS A 396 -8.88 1.71 10.49
N ALA A 397 -9.75 2.35 9.69
CA ALA A 397 -10.85 3.15 10.21
C ALA A 397 -11.86 2.34 11.03
N LEU A 398 -12.11 1.09 10.66
CA LEU A 398 -13.00 0.19 11.42
C LEU A 398 -12.40 -0.19 12.77
N ASP A 399 -11.10 -0.47 12.79
CA ASP A 399 -10.39 -0.77 14.03
C ASP A 399 -10.41 0.46 14.97
N ASP A 400 -10.25 1.69 14.46
CA ASP A 400 -10.38 2.94 15.23
C ASP A 400 -11.80 3.17 15.75
N ASP A 401 -12.84 2.72 15.07
CA ASP A 401 -14.27 3.02 15.35
C ASP A 401 -14.94 2.10 16.36
N VAL A 402 -14.54 0.86 16.41
CA VAL A 402 -14.88 -0.02 17.53
C VAL A 402 -14.55 0.70 18.86
N GLU A 403 -13.61 1.66 18.82
CA GLU A 403 -13.12 2.48 19.95
C GLU A 403 -14.11 3.56 20.43
N ILE A 404 -14.77 4.29 19.51
CA ILE A 404 -15.63 5.43 19.88
C ILE A 404 -16.95 4.97 20.50
N SER A 405 -17.46 3.80 20.09
CA SER A 405 -18.76 3.30 20.56
C SER A 405 -18.74 2.72 21.99
N SER A 406 -17.56 2.48 22.58
CA SER A 406 -17.41 1.96 23.94
C SER A 406 -17.19 3.01 25.02
N SER A 407 -16.90 4.26 24.67
CA SER A 407 -16.73 5.38 25.61
C SER A 407 -17.79 6.45 25.38
N GLY A 408 -18.94 6.29 26.03
CA GLY A 408 -19.90 7.38 26.17
C GLY A 408 -19.29 8.51 27.01
N ASP A 409 -19.31 9.69 26.41
CA ASP A 409 -19.33 11.03 27.00
C ASP A 409 -18.05 11.87 27.05
N ASN A 410 -18.22 13.08 26.54
CA ASN A 410 -17.55 14.37 26.78
C ASN A 410 -16.27 14.74 26.03
N GLY A 411 -16.52 15.66 25.12
CA GLY A 411 -15.61 16.50 24.36
C GLY A 411 -14.38 17.06 25.09
N SER A 412 -13.23 16.67 24.62
CA SER A 412 -12.07 17.57 24.48
C SER A 412 -11.12 17.04 23.43
N ALA A 413 -10.60 17.96 22.61
CA ALA A 413 -9.84 17.70 21.41
C ALA A 413 -8.56 16.88 21.60
N ASN A 414 -8.30 15.96 20.67
CA ASN A 414 -7.01 15.41 20.24
C ASN A 414 -6.15 14.52 21.17
N ILE A 415 -6.52 14.26 22.41
CA ILE A 415 -5.76 13.32 23.26
C ILE A 415 -6.54 11.98 23.41
N GLY A 416 -7.87 12.01 23.24
CA GLY A 416 -8.75 10.85 23.39
C GLY A 416 -8.61 9.78 22.30
N GLY A 417 -8.34 10.16 21.05
CA GLY A 417 -8.25 9.21 19.93
C GLY A 417 -7.12 8.18 20.06
N PHE A 418 -6.01 8.56 20.69
CA PHE A 418 -4.91 7.62 20.92
C PHE A 418 -5.17 6.67 22.10
N PHE A 419 -5.88 7.12 23.14
CA PHE A 419 -6.30 6.26 24.26
C PHE A 419 -7.17 5.10 23.79
N ASN A 420 -8.07 5.40 22.89
CA ASN A 420 -8.96 4.42 22.33
C ASN A 420 -8.18 3.40 21.47
N LYS A 421 -7.23 3.83 20.62
CA LYS A 421 -6.39 2.95 19.79
C LYS A 421 -5.71 1.82 20.60
N VAL A 422 -5.26 2.11 21.79
CA VAL A 422 -4.62 1.13 22.67
C VAL A 422 -5.65 0.13 23.23
N ILE A 423 -6.82 0.60 23.68
CA ILE A 423 -7.85 -0.24 24.29
C ILE A 423 -8.41 -1.25 23.30
N GLU A 424 -8.53 -0.90 22.03
CA GLU A 424 -9.16 -1.75 21.04
C GLU A 424 -8.19 -2.61 20.24
N TRP A 425 -6.99 -2.13 20.04
CA TRP A 425 -5.92 -3.05 19.72
C TRP A 425 -5.89 -4.23 20.72
N PHE A 426 -6.15 -3.95 22.00
CA PHE A 426 -6.32 -4.99 23.00
C PHE A 426 -7.58 -5.83 22.81
N LYS A 427 -8.72 -5.25 22.40
CA LYS A 427 -9.97 -6.00 22.20
C LYS A 427 -10.00 -6.79 20.89
N SER A 428 -9.38 -6.28 19.81
CA SER A 428 -9.30 -6.99 18.52
C SER A 428 -8.45 -8.26 18.57
N LEU A 429 -7.67 -8.40 19.63
CA LEU A 429 -6.82 -9.55 19.89
C LEU A 429 -7.47 -10.55 20.89
N LEU A 430 -8.66 -10.26 21.46
CA LEU A 430 -9.42 -11.22 22.22
C LEU A 430 -10.14 -12.22 21.29
N PRO A 431 -10.05 -13.55 21.55
CA PRO A 431 -10.69 -14.59 20.75
C PRO A 431 -12.22 -14.51 20.78
#